data_517157710afd4b5a8982eba093d8f042
#
_entry.id   517157710afd4b5a8982eba093d8f042
#
_cell.length_a   1.000
_cell.length_b   1.000
_cell.length_c   1.000
_cell.angle_alpha   90.00
_cell.angle_beta   90.00
_cell.angle_gamma   90.00
#
_symmetry.space_group_name_H-M   'P 1'
#
loop_
_entity.id
_entity.type
_entity.pdbx_description
1 polymer ?
#
loop_
_entity_poly.entity_id
_entity_poly.type
_entity_poly.pdbx_seq_one_letter_code
_entity_poly.pdbx_strand_id
1 'polypeptide(L)'
;MNFKGKTVMVTGAAVGIGRATAFKFAQNGANLVLVDINFEKLESVKKEIEEYTKKVLIFKCDVSNVENVNAVVAEAEKEFGKIDILINNAALWRDRDTFVDSPVELWQKYIDINIMGVVYCTKAVLPKMIENNYGKIINVASVAGVYGNAKMTHYSTTKGALIAMTKALAKEVVNDGVIVNCVSPGSVSPADNPDMNFYKETPLSHIGRTGTDMENANLICFLASDDASYIIGQNIQIDGCRKKL
;
A
#
# COMPACT_ATOMS: atom_id res chain seq x y z
N MET A 1 15.84 -11.00 0.45
CA MET A 1 15.57 -9.57 0.13
C MET A 1 16.50 -8.70 0.96
N ASN A 2 17.08 -7.66 0.39
CA ASN A 2 17.95 -6.70 1.08
C ASN A 2 17.56 -5.29 0.62
N PHE A 3 17.23 -4.40 1.56
CA PHE A 3 16.85 -3.01 1.28
C PHE A 3 17.81 -2.01 1.91
N LYS A 4 19.02 -2.45 2.28
CA LYS A 4 20.04 -1.57 2.85
C LYS A 4 20.35 -0.39 1.92
N GLY A 5 20.19 0.83 2.42
CA GLY A 5 20.40 2.05 1.65
C GLY A 5 19.23 2.45 0.74
N LYS A 6 18.14 1.68 0.68
CA LYS A 6 16.91 2.05 -0.01
C LYS A 6 15.98 2.82 0.93
N THR A 7 15.34 3.84 0.40
CA THR A 7 14.31 4.61 1.12
C THR A 7 12.92 4.16 0.67
N VAL A 8 12.10 3.76 1.62
CA VAL A 8 10.75 3.20 1.40
C VAL A 8 9.70 4.10 2.03
N MET A 9 8.79 4.62 1.23
CA MET A 9 7.60 5.33 1.70
C MET A 9 6.41 4.37 1.77
N VAL A 10 5.76 4.30 2.94
CA VAL A 10 4.56 3.46 3.16
C VAL A 10 3.41 4.35 3.62
N THR A 11 2.31 4.36 2.86
CA THR A 11 1.09 5.07 3.24
C THR A 11 0.13 4.16 4.00
N GLY A 12 -0.61 4.72 4.99
CA GLY A 12 -1.46 3.93 5.87
C GLY A 12 -0.64 2.97 6.75
N ALA A 13 0.49 3.46 7.29
CA ALA A 13 1.50 2.65 7.96
C ALA A 13 1.21 2.40 9.45
N ALA A 14 0.15 2.98 10.01
CA ALA A 14 -0.15 2.89 11.44
C ALA A 14 -0.75 1.54 11.88
N VAL A 15 -1.39 0.80 10.97
CA VAL A 15 -2.08 -0.46 11.29
C VAL A 15 -2.03 -1.47 10.14
N GLY A 16 -2.33 -2.72 10.42
CA GLY A 16 -2.60 -3.76 9.43
C GLY A 16 -1.44 -4.02 8.47
N ILE A 17 -1.78 -4.21 7.20
CA ILE A 17 -0.81 -4.51 6.12
C ILE A 17 0.27 -3.44 6.05
N GLY A 18 -0.09 -2.15 6.18
CA GLY A 18 0.88 -1.05 6.13
C GLY A 18 1.91 -1.13 7.26
N ARG A 19 1.45 -1.35 8.51
CA ARG A 19 2.33 -1.56 9.67
C ARG A 19 3.24 -2.78 9.46
N ALA A 20 2.68 -3.94 9.09
CA ALA A 20 3.47 -5.15 8.85
C ALA A 20 4.50 -4.96 7.72
N THR A 21 4.14 -4.23 6.67
CA THR A 21 5.03 -3.88 5.56
C THR A 21 6.18 -3.01 6.04
N ALA A 22 5.91 -1.98 6.85
CA ALA A 22 6.95 -1.13 7.44
C ALA A 22 7.94 -1.95 8.29
N PHE A 23 7.43 -2.85 9.14
CA PHE A 23 8.26 -3.79 9.92
C PHE A 23 9.15 -4.66 9.02
N LYS A 24 8.56 -5.24 7.98
CA LYS A 24 9.31 -6.12 7.08
C LYS A 24 10.44 -5.39 6.36
N PHE A 25 10.22 -4.15 5.92
CA PHE A 25 11.27 -3.32 5.33
C PHE A 25 12.34 -2.94 6.35
N ALA A 26 11.96 -2.57 7.58
CA ALA A 26 12.90 -2.26 8.66
C ALA A 26 13.84 -3.41 8.96
N GLN A 27 13.29 -4.63 9.11
CA GLN A 27 14.05 -5.86 9.35
C GLN A 27 15.03 -6.18 8.21
N ASN A 28 14.81 -5.66 7.02
CA ASN A 28 15.67 -5.85 5.85
C ASN A 28 16.55 -4.62 5.54
N GLY A 29 16.67 -3.68 6.48
CA GLY A 29 17.66 -2.59 6.47
C GLY A 29 17.27 -1.34 5.70
N ALA A 30 15.98 -1.13 5.39
CA ALA A 30 15.49 0.06 4.71
C ALA A 30 15.53 1.32 5.59
N ASN A 31 15.67 2.50 4.96
CA ASN A 31 15.23 3.77 5.53
C ASN A 31 13.72 3.90 5.32
N LEU A 32 12.98 4.42 6.27
CA LEU A 32 11.53 4.43 6.23
C LEU A 32 10.95 5.84 6.29
N VAL A 33 9.94 6.07 5.46
CA VAL A 33 9.05 7.23 5.49
C VAL A 33 7.63 6.70 5.69
N LEU A 34 7.13 6.81 6.91
CA LEU A 34 5.83 6.26 7.28
C LEU A 34 4.81 7.37 7.40
N VAL A 35 3.69 7.23 6.70
CA VAL A 35 2.63 8.23 6.71
C VAL A 35 1.28 7.61 7.07
N ASP A 36 0.55 8.31 7.93
CA ASP A 36 -0.81 7.93 8.31
C ASP A 36 -1.56 9.16 8.82
N ILE A 37 -2.90 9.13 8.76
CA ILE A 37 -3.73 10.15 9.38
C ILE A 37 -3.75 10.00 10.92
N ASN A 38 -3.56 8.78 11.42
CA ASN A 38 -3.49 8.47 12.84
C ASN A 38 -2.04 8.54 13.34
N PHE A 39 -1.62 9.75 13.72
CA PHE A 39 -0.24 10.01 14.13
C PHE A 39 0.14 9.30 15.44
N GLU A 40 -0.76 9.20 16.41
CA GLU A 40 -0.49 8.54 17.71
C GLU A 40 -0.12 7.05 17.52
N LYS A 41 -0.90 6.34 16.67
CA LYS A 41 -0.57 4.94 16.34
C LYS A 41 0.74 4.86 15.57
N LEU A 42 1.01 5.83 14.69
CA LEU A 42 2.26 5.86 13.92
C LEU A 42 3.49 6.06 14.80
N GLU A 43 3.39 6.88 15.87
CA GLU A 43 4.45 7.01 16.87
C GLU A 43 4.73 5.69 17.60
N SER A 44 3.69 4.92 17.90
CA SER A 44 3.86 3.59 18.52
C SER A 44 4.58 2.64 17.55
N VAL A 45 4.18 2.63 16.27
CA VAL A 45 4.85 1.84 15.23
C VAL A 45 6.32 2.25 15.08
N LYS A 46 6.62 3.55 15.10
CA LYS A 46 8.01 4.03 15.04
C LYS A 46 8.85 3.47 16.19
N LYS A 47 8.36 3.53 17.43
CA LYS A 47 9.08 3.00 18.60
C LYS A 47 9.42 1.52 18.44
N GLU A 48 8.48 0.72 17.94
CA GLU A 48 8.69 -0.70 17.70
C GLU A 48 9.71 -0.94 16.58
N ILE A 49 9.66 -0.15 15.50
CA ILE A 49 10.57 -0.28 14.34
C ILE A 49 11.99 0.18 14.68
N GLU A 50 12.17 1.10 15.63
CA GLU A 50 13.49 1.59 16.05
C GLU A 50 14.40 0.51 16.64
N GLU A 51 13.87 -0.67 16.96
CA GLU A 51 14.67 -1.86 17.31
C GLU A 51 15.48 -2.39 16.12
N TYR A 52 15.01 -2.16 14.88
CA TYR A 52 15.62 -2.66 13.64
C TYR A 52 16.38 -1.57 12.87
N THR A 53 15.89 -0.34 12.86
CA THR A 53 16.50 0.78 12.18
C THR A 53 16.21 2.10 12.89
N LYS A 54 17.20 3.02 12.95
CA LYS A 54 17.01 4.39 13.46
C LYS A 54 16.65 5.39 12.35
N LYS A 55 16.64 4.96 11.10
CA LYS A 55 16.34 5.79 9.93
C LYS A 55 14.85 5.72 9.61
N VAL A 56 14.02 6.33 10.47
CA VAL A 56 12.56 6.35 10.35
C VAL A 56 12.04 7.76 10.51
N LEU A 57 11.44 8.28 9.46
CA LEU A 57 10.61 9.49 9.49
C LEU A 57 9.14 9.09 9.57
N ILE A 58 8.36 9.80 10.37
CA ILE A 58 6.92 9.64 10.48
C ILE A 58 6.22 10.97 10.24
N PHE A 59 5.10 10.93 9.52
CA PHE A 59 4.33 12.14 9.21
C PHE A 59 2.83 11.89 9.38
N LYS A 60 2.14 12.82 10.04
CA LYS A 60 0.68 12.91 9.93
C LYS A 60 0.36 13.42 8.53
N CYS A 61 -0.26 12.60 7.70
CA CYS A 61 -0.56 12.95 6.33
C CYS A 61 -1.93 12.41 5.91
N ASP A 62 -2.77 13.30 5.41
CA ASP A 62 -3.95 12.93 4.64
C ASP A 62 -3.53 12.81 3.18
N VAL A 63 -3.54 11.59 2.64
CA VAL A 63 -3.12 11.33 1.25
C VAL A 63 -4.06 11.95 0.22
N SER A 64 -5.29 12.31 0.60
CA SER A 64 -6.24 13.02 -0.27
C SER A 64 -5.90 14.52 -0.43
N ASN A 65 -4.96 15.02 0.34
CA ASN A 65 -4.45 16.40 0.26
C ASN A 65 -3.08 16.42 -0.42
N VAL A 66 -3.01 16.99 -1.62
CA VAL A 66 -1.77 17.00 -2.44
C VAL A 66 -0.65 17.81 -1.79
N GLU A 67 -0.98 18.90 -1.08
CA GLU A 67 0.01 19.74 -0.39
C GLU A 67 0.66 18.96 0.77
N ASN A 68 -0.13 18.19 1.53
CA ASN A 68 0.39 17.31 2.59
C ASN A 68 1.36 16.27 2.00
N VAL A 69 0.99 15.61 0.89
CA VAL A 69 1.84 14.62 0.24
C VAL A 69 3.15 15.24 -0.26
N ASN A 70 3.08 16.39 -0.94
CA ASN A 70 4.27 17.07 -1.45
C ASN A 70 5.21 17.50 -0.32
N ALA A 71 4.70 18.01 0.79
CA ALA A 71 5.49 18.37 1.97
C ALA A 71 6.22 17.17 2.56
N VAL A 72 5.54 16.03 2.68
CA VAL A 72 6.15 14.77 3.16
C VAL A 72 7.27 14.31 2.25
N VAL A 73 7.05 14.31 0.94
CA VAL A 73 8.07 13.87 -0.04
C VAL A 73 9.28 14.80 0.00
N ALA A 74 9.08 16.11 0.05
CA ALA A 74 10.17 17.10 0.14
C ALA A 74 11.04 16.89 1.39
N GLU A 75 10.43 16.68 2.57
CA GLU A 75 11.19 16.44 3.80
C GLU A 75 11.90 15.07 3.77
N ALA A 76 11.27 14.05 3.18
CA ALA A 76 11.89 12.73 3.01
C ALA A 76 13.10 12.80 2.05
N GLU A 77 13.01 13.55 0.96
CA GLU A 77 14.12 13.75 0.01
C GLU A 77 15.25 14.58 0.61
N LYS A 78 14.93 15.56 1.44
CA LYS A 78 15.94 16.34 2.17
C LYS A 78 16.76 15.49 3.14
N GLU A 79 16.13 14.53 3.82
CA GLU A 79 16.81 13.65 4.79
C GLU A 79 17.53 12.46 4.11
N PHE A 80 16.88 11.82 3.14
CA PHE A 80 17.38 10.57 2.55
C PHE A 80 17.84 10.70 1.09
N GLY A 81 17.69 11.88 0.49
CA GLY A 81 18.09 12.19 -0.88
C GLY A 81 17.06 11.77 -1.93
N LYS A 82 16.35 10.67 -1.73
CA LYS A 82 15.32 10.14 -2.65
C LYS A 82 14.43 9.12 -1.98
N ILE A 83 13.29 8.82 -2.62
CA ILE A 83 12.42 7.69 -2.30
C ILE A 83 12.59 6.64 -3.41
N ASP A 84 13.14 5.48 -3.07
CA ASP A 84 13.36 4.37 -4.01
C ASP A 84 12.11 3.50 -4.20
N ILE A 85 11.28 3.38 -3.17
CA ILE A 85 10.13 2.47 -3.14
C ILE A 85 8.93 3.19 -2.55
N LEU A 86 7.79 3.12 -3.24
CA LEU A 86 6.51 3.63 -2.78
C LEU A 86 5.51 2.49 -2.60
N ILE A 87 4.92 2.38 -1.40
CA ILE A 87 3.83 1.46 -1.09
C ILE A 87 2.55 2.27 -0.87
N ASN A 88 1.68 2.29 -1.86
CA ASN A 88 0.36 2.90 -1.81
C ASN A 88 -0.62 1.94 -1.13
N ASN A 89 -0.72 2.03 0.20
CA ASN A 89 -1.55 1.14 1.02
C ASN A 89 -2.71 1.87 1.72
N ALA A 90 -2.59 3.18 2.00
CA ALA A 90 -3.67 3.95 2.61
C ALA A 90 -4.99 3.79 1.85
N ALA A 91 -6.08 3.50 2.56
CA ALA A 91 -7.38 3.32 1.95
C ALA A 91 -8.54 3.45 2.94
N LEU A 92 -9.67 3.89 2.44
CA LEU A 92 -10.98 3.79 3.08
C LEU A 92 -11.64 2.49 2.60
N TRP A 93 -12.27 1.70 3.52
CA TRP A 93 -12.77 0.35 3.17
C TRP A 93 -13.91 -0.18 4.05
N ARG A 94 -14.39 0.56 5.03
CA ARG A 94 -15.28 0.04 6.08
C ARG A 94 -16.76 0.15 5.75
N ASP A 95 -17.16 1.07 4.89
CA ASP A 95 -18.56 1.37 4.62
C ASP A 95 -19.22 0.27 3.77
N ARG A 96 -20.47 -0.05 4.07
CA ARG A 96 -21.23 -1.13 3.45
C ARG A 96 -22.67 -0.67 3.19
N ASP A 97 -22.89 -0.08 2.03
CA ASP A 97 -24.19 0.41 1.60
C ASP A 97 -24.61 -0.24 0.28
N THR A 98 -25.90 -0.39 0.05
CA THR A 98 -26.39 -0.75 -1.28
C THR A 98 -26.08 0.41 -2.24
N PHE A 99 -26.03 0.13 -3.53
CA PHE A 99 -25.71 1.16 -4.53
C PHE A 99 -26.71 2.34 -4.47
N VAL A 100 -27.99 2.02 -4.26
CA VAL A 100 -29.08 3.01 -4.20
C VAL A 100 -28.98 3.88 -2.95
N ASP A 101 -28.57 3.30 -1.83
CA ASP A 101 -28.54 3.98 -0.53
C ASP A 101 -27.21 4.71 -0.26
N SER A 102 -26.15 4.39 -1.04
CA SER A 102 -24.85 5.01 -0.81
C SER A 102 -24.82 6.47 -1.26
N PRO A 103 -24.52 7.43 -0.34
CA PRO A 103 -24.46 8.85 -0.69
C PRO A 103 -23.35 9.14 -1.71
N VAL A 104 -23.58 10.12 -2.61
CA VAL A 104 -22.57 10.55 -3.60
C VAL A 104 -21.32 11.11 -2.91
N GLU A 105 -21.48 11.76 -1.77
CA GLU A 105 -20.39 12.29 -0.94
C GLU A 105 -19.47 11.16 -0.42
N LEU A 106 -20.05 10.01 -0.10
CA LEU A 106 -19.27 8.81 0.28
C LEU A 106 -18.43 8.31 -0.91
N TRP A 107 -19.01 8.28 -2.12
CA TRP A 107 -18.30 7.93 -3.34
C TRP A 107 -17.13 8.89 -3.59
N GLN A 108 -17.35 10.19 -3.47
CA GLN A 108 -16.29 11.19 -3.63
C GLN A 108 -15.16 10.96 -2.64
N LYS A 109 -15.49 10.73 -1.36
CA LYS A 109 -14.49 10.43 -0.34
C LYS A 109 -13.64 9.18 -0.66
N TYR A 110 -14.28 8.12 -1.20
CA TYR A 110 -13.56 6.93 -1.65
C TYR A 110 -12.65 7.22 -2.85
N ILE A 111 -13.08 8.03 -3.78
CA ILE A 111 -12.28 8.46 -4.94
C ILE A 111 -11.08 9.29 -4.46
N ASP A 112 -11.30 10.27 -3.59
CA ASP A 112 -10.26 11.17 -3.10
C ASP A 112 -9.16 10.42 -2.34
N ILE A 113 -9.52 9.48 -1.49
CA ILE A 113 -8.54 8.73 -0.70
C ILE A 113 -7.93 7.59 -1.51
N ASN A 114 -8.76 6.71 -2.09
CA ASN A 114 -8.29 5.44 -2.66
C ASN A 114 -7.72 5.57 -4.08
N ILE A 115 -8.12 6.62 -4.83
CA ILE A 115 -7.60 6.87 -6.19
C ILE A 115 -6.68 8.08 -6.17
N MET A 116 -7.20 9.26 -5.81
CA MET A 116 -6.42 10.50 -5.89
C MET A 116 -5.22 10.49 -4.94
N GLY A 117 -5.36 9.91 -3.74
CA GLY A 117 -4.24 9.72 -2.82
C GLY A 117 -3.09 8.92 -3.44
N VAL A 118 -3.41 7.84 -4.16
CA VAL A 118 -2.41 7.04 -4.90
C VAL A 118 -1.80 7.86 -6.05
N VAL A 119 -2.61 8.64 -6.76
CA VAL A 119 -2.14 9.53 -7.85
C VAL A 119 -1.19 10.58 -7.28
N TYR A 120 -1.54 11.25 -6.19
CA TYR A 120 -0.70 12.30 -5.59
C TYR A 120 0.62 11.74 -5.08
N CYS A 121 0.61 10.65 -4.31
CA CYS A 121 1.84 10.01 -3.85
C CYS A 121 2.73 9.56 -5.01
N THR A 122 2.15 8.95 -6.04
CA THR A 122 2.89 8.49 -7.22
C THR A 122 3.49 9.67 -7.99
N LYS A 123 2.71 10.73 -8.26
CA LYS A 123 3.20 11.93 -8.97
C LYS A 123 4.29 12.65 -8.20
N ALA A 124 4.26 12.64 -6.88
CA ALA A 124 5.26 13.30 -6.05
C ALA A 124 6.63 12.59 -6.11
N VAL A 125 6.66 11.24 -6.15
CA VAL A 125 7.93 10.48 -6.11
C VAL A 125 8.45 10.09 -7.50
N LEU A 126 7.57 9.93 -8.49
CA LEU A 126 7.90 9.37 -9.80
C LEU A 126 8.97 10.17 -10.57
N PRO A 127 8.94 11.51 -10.60
CA PRO A 127 9.97 12.28 -11.33
C PRO A 127 11.39 11.95 -10.86
N LYS A 128 11.57 11.81 -9.55
CA LYS A 128 12.89 11.49 -8.97
C LYS A 128 13.28 10.02 -9.20
N MET A 129 12.33 9.11 -9.24
CA MET A 129 12.56 7.72 -9.62
C MET A 129 13.03 7.61 -11.08
N ILE A 130 12.41 8.34 -12.00
CA ILE A 130 12.80 8.41 -13.42
C ILE A 130 14.20 9.01 -13.56
N GLU A 131 14.48 10.15 -12.91
CA GLU A 131 15.81 10.79 -12.91
C GLU A 131 16.92 9.82 -12.46
N ASN A 132 16.62 8.99 -11.46
CA ASN A 132 17.58 8.01 -10.94
C ASN A 132 17.59 6.67 -11.72
N ASN A 133 16.76 6.53 -12.74
CA ASN A 133 16.57 5.26 -13.49
C ASN A 133 16.33 4.06 -12.56
N TYR A 134 15.59 4.28 -11.47
CA TYR A 134 15.25 3.28 -10.46
C TYR A 134 14.03 3.68 -9.66
N GLY A 135 13.05 2.81 -9.59
CA GLY A 135 11.90 2.96 -8.70
C GLY A 135 11.06 1.69 -8.63
N LYS A 136 10.44 1.47 -7.48
CA LYS A 136 9.45 0.40 -7.29
C LYS A 136 8.18 0.99 -6.70
N ILE A 137 7.05 0.78 -7.35
CA ILE A 137 5.74 1.23 -6.89
C ILE A 137 4.83 0.02 -6.71
N ILE A 138 4.34 -0.19 -5.50
CA ILE A 138 3.38 -1.26 -5.20
C ILE A 138 2.06 -0.65 -4.75
N ASN A 139 1.02 -0.88 -5.54
CA ASN A 139 -0.34 -0.46 -5.22
C ASN A 139 -1.08 -1.59 -4.50
N VAL A 140 -1.63 -1.30 -3.32
CA VAL A 140 -2.45 -2.27 -2.59
C VAL A 140 -3.92 -2.10 -2.99
N ALA A 141 -4.35 -2.94 -3.95
CA ALA A 141 -5.74 -3.03 -4.38
C ALA A 141 -6.56 -3.95 -3.45
N SER A 142 -7.36 -4.83 -4.00
CA SER A 142 -8.16 -5.84 -3.28
C SER A 142 -8.75 -6.83 -4.28
N VAL A 143 -9.06 -8.04 -3.84
CA VAL A 143 -9.93 -8.96 -4.59
C VAL A 143 -11.31 -8.37 -4.87
N ALA A 144 -11.76 -7.39 -4.07
CA ALA A 144 -12.98 -6.62 -4.35
C ALA A 144 -12.89 -5.84 -5.67
N GLY A 145 -11.69 -5.39 -6.07
CA GLY A 145 -11.45 -4.76 -7.37
C GLY A 145 -11.38 -5.75 -8.54
N VAL A 146 -11.22 -7.06 -8.24
CA VAL A 146 -11.17 -8.13 -9.23
C VAL A 146 -12.55 -8.74 -9.47
N TYR A 147 -13.25 -9.08 -8.39
CA TYR A 147 -14.51 -9.84 -8.43
C TYR A 147 -15.74 -9.01 -8.14
N GLY A 148 -15.58 -7.82 -7.54
CA GLY A 148 -16.66 -7.05 -6.94
C GLY A 148 -17.09 -7.61 -5.58
N ASN A 149 -17.55 -6.75 -4.70
CA ASN A 149 -18.24 -7.14 -3.46
C ASN A 149 -19.57 -6.40 -3.38
N ALA A 150 -20.67 -7.13 -3.20
CA ALA A 150 -21.97 -6.52 -2.95
C ALA A 150 -21.91 -5.60 -1.73
N LYS A 151 -22.65 -4.50 -1.76
CA LYS A 151 -22.68 -3.43 -0.73
C LYS A 151 -21.35 -2.70 -0.52
N MET A 152 -20.37 -2.87 -1.42
CA MET A 152 -19.08 -2.18 -1.43
C MET A 152 -18.72 -1.70 -2.84
N THR A 153 -19.70 -1.26 -3.62
CA THR A 153 -19.50 -0.91 -5.03
C THR A 153 -18.49 0.23 -5.18
N HIS A 154 -18.58 1.27 -4.35
CA HIS A 154 -17.62 2.37 -4.27
C HIS A 154 -16.18 1.87 -4.01
N TYR A 155 -15.99 0.99 -3.03
CA TYR A 155 -14.69 0.40 -2.73
C TYR A 155 -14.17 -0.47 -3.89
N SER A 156 -15.02 -1.37 -4.39
CA SER A 156 -14.67 -2.26 -5.50
C SER A 156 -14.26 -1.48 -6.75
N THR A 157 -14.98 -0.40 -7.07
CA THR A 157 -14.67 0.50 -8.17
C THR A 157 -13.29 1.14 -8.00
N THR A 158 -13.00 1.70 -6.81
CA THR A 158 -11.70 2.33 -6.57
C THR A 158 -10.55 1.33 -6.63
N LYS A 159 -10.73 0.12 -6.11
CA LYS A 159 -9.68 -0.92 -6.15
C LYS A 159 -9.50 -1.51 -7.56
N GLY A 160 -10.56 -1.58 -8.36
CA GLY A 160 -10.48 -1.89 -9.79
C GLY A 160 -9.71 -0.83 -10.59
N ALA A 161 -9.93 0.45 -10.28
CA ALA A 161 -9.19 1.56 -10.88
C ALA A 161 -7.67 1.45 -10.62
N LEU A 162 -7.25 1.06 -9.42
CA LEU A 162 -5.82 0.85 -9.11
C LEU A 162 -5.19 -0.29 -9.94
N ILE A 163 -5.93 -1.36 -10.19
CA ILE A 163 -5.45 -2.47 -11.04
C ILE A 163 -5.23 -1.97 -12.48
N ALA A 164 -6.15 -1.19 -13.02
CA ALA A 164 -6.03 -0.61 -14.36
C ALA A 164 -4.88 0.41 -14.42
N MET A 165 -4.80 1.33 -13.45
CA MET A 165 -3.73 2.32 -13.33
C MET A 165 -2.34 1.65 -13.27
N THR A 166 -2.19 0.58 -12.49
CA THR A 166 -0.93 -0.16 -12.39
C THR A 166 -0.46 -0.67 -13.76
N LYS A 167 -1.36 -1.27 -14.54
CA LYS A 167 -1.03 -1.81 -15.87
C LYS A 167 -0.67 -0.73 -16.87
N ALA A 168 -1.34 0.41 -16.82
CA ALA A 168 -1.07 1.53 -17.72
C ALA A 168 0.27 2.18 -17.36
N LEU A 169 0.44 2.59 -16.12
CA LEU A 169 1.64 3.27 -15.64
C LEU A 169 2.90 2.42 -15.81
N ALA A 170 2.82 1.11 -15.54
CA ALA A 170 3.96 0.21 -15.75
C ALA A 170 4.51 0.26 -17.17
N LYS A 171 3.63 0.35 -18.18
CA LYS A 171 4.04 0.45 -19.59
C LYS A 171 4.68 1.80 -19.93
N GLU A 172 4.26 2.86 -19.24
CA GLU A 172 4.79 4.20 -19.47
C GLU A 172 6.22 4.35 -18.94
N VAL A 173 6.53 3.74 -17.78
CA VAL A 173 7.74 4.05 -17.01
C VAL A 173 8.78 2.92 -16.96
N VAL A 174 8.49 1.75 -17.55
CA VAL A 174 9.40 0.59 -17.48
C VAL A 174 10.75 0.88 -18.13
N ASN A 175 10.78 1.67 -19.20
CA ASN A 175 12.02 2.04 -19.88
C ASN A 175 12.85 3.07 -19.11
N ASP A 176 12.26 3.72 -18.11
CA ASP A 176 12.91 4.66 -17.19
C ASP A 176 13.35 3.96 -15.88
N GLY A 177 13.43 2.63 -15.88
CA GLY A 177 13.87 1.84 -14.73
C GLY A 177 12.87 1.77 -13.56
N VAL A 178 11.61 2.18 -13.77
CA VAL A 178 10.57 2.15 -12.73
C VAL A 178 9.64 0.95 -12.94
N ILE A 179 9.49 0.12 -11.90
CA ILE A 179 8.62 -1.06 -11.91
C ILE A 179 7.38 -0.77 -11.06
N VAL A 180 6.21 -0.99 -11.64
CA VAL A 180 4.92 -0.80 -10.98
C VAL A 180 4.16 -2.11 -10.95
N ASN A 181 3.75 -2.56 -9.75
CA ASN A 181 2.93 -3.75 -9.56
C ASN A 181 1.79 -3.48 -8.58
N CYS A 182 0.85 -4.40 -8.53
CA CYS A 182 -0.33 -4.37 -7.69
C CYS A 182 -0.47 -5.67 -6.89
N VAL A 183 -0.89 -5.55 -5.64
CA VAL A 183 -1.28 -6.68 -4.79
C VAL A 183 -2.76 -6.58 -4.50
N SER A 184 -3.49 -7.68 -4.62
CA SER A 184 -4.92 -7.77 -4.30
C SER A 184 -5.16 -8.73 -3.13
N PRO A 185 -5.14 -8.24 -1.88
CA PRO A 185 -5.48 -9.04 -0.71
C PRO A 185 -6.92 -9.55 -0.76
N GLY A 186 -7.12 -10.77 -0.25
CA GLY A 186 -8.42 -11.32 0.11
C GLY A 186 -8.91 -10.79 1.46
N SER A 187 -9.63 -11.63 2.19
CA SER A 187 -9.97 -11.33 3.58
C SER A 187 -8.71 -11.43 4.44
N VAL A 188 -8.40 -10.36 5.14
CA VAL A 188 -7.26 -10.25 6.06
C VAL A 188 -7.80 -10.05 7.47
N SER A 189 -7.03 -10.39 8.49
CA SER A 189 -7.37 -10.15 9.90
C SER A 189 -7.65 -8.66 10.18
N PRO A 190 -8.32 -8.33 11.32
CA PRO A 190 -8.56 -6.95 11.68
C PRO A 190 -7.26 -6.15 11.75
N ALA A 191 -7.24 -5.01 11.07
CA ALA A 191 -6.06 -4.16 10.93
C ALA A 191 -5.52 -3.58 12.26
N ASP A 192 -6.32 -3.58 13.31
CA ASP A 192 -5.96 -3.10 14.65
C ASP A 192 -5.46 -4.22 15.58
N ASN A 193 -5.34 -5.47 15.10
CA ASN A 193 -4.75 -6.54 15.88
C ASN A 193 -3.24 -6.31 16.02
N PRO A 194 -2.70 -6.33 17.26
CA PRO A 194 -1.25 -6.16 17.47
C PRO A 194 -0.42 -7.32 16.92
N ASP A 195 -0.97 -8.53 16.86
CA ASP A 195 -0.31 -9.69 16.25
C ASP A 195 -0.47 -9.68 14.73
N MET A 196 0.60 -9.35 14.03
CA MET A 196 0.64 -9.30 12.56
C MET A 196 0.53 -10.68 11.89
N ASN A 197 0.64 -11.77 12.65
CA ASN A 197 0.45 -13.14 12.17
C ASN A 197 -0.91 -13.72 12.53
N PHE A 198 -1.79 -12.93 13.17
CA PHE A 198 -3.12 -13.35 13.54
C PHE A 198 -3.99 -13.62 12.32
N TYR A 199 -4.79 -14.68 12.36
CA TYR A 199 -5.83 -14.98 11.40
C TYR A 199 -7.11 -15.47 12.07
N LYS A 200 -8.21 -15.46 11.33
CA LYS A 200 -9.51 -16.01 11.73
C LYS A 200 -9.96 -17.08 10.76
N GLU A 201 -10.77 -18.03 11.23
CA GLU A 201 -11.51 -18.89 10.33
C GLU A 201 -12.48 -18.08 9.46
N THR A 202 -12.62 -18.47 8.22
CA THR A 202 -13.57 -17.86 7.27
C THR A 202 -14.00 -18.85 6.19
N PRO A 203 -15.28 -18.86 5.82
CA PRO A 203 -15.76 -19.66 4.70
C PRO A 203 -15.40 -19.06 3.32
N LEU A 204 -14.85 -17.85 3.27
CA LEU A 204 -14.62 -17.10 2.02
C LEU A 204 -13.42 -17.59 1.21
N SER A 205 -12.56 -18.44 1.78
CA SER A 205 -11.41 -19.02 1.10
C SER A 205 -11.40 -20.53 1.21
N HIS A 206 -10.76 -21.22 0.27
CA HIS A 206 -10.63 -22.69 0.31
C HIS A 206 -9.65 -23.14 1.42
N ILE A 207 -8.67 -22.30 1.77
CA ILE A 207 -7.77 -22.58 2.91
C ILE A 207 -8.49 -22.47 4.27
N GLY A 208 -9.74 -21.96 4.31
CA GLY A 208 -10.57 -21.90 5.51
C GLY A 208 -10.23 -20.78 6.50
N ARG A 209 -9.26 -19.92 6.22
CA ARG A 209 -8.85 -18.81 7.08
C ARG A 209 -8.63 -17.50 6.32
N THR A 210 -8.58 -16.39 7.05
CA THR A 210 -8.10 -15.11 6.52
C THR A 210 -6.59 -15.16 6.29
N GLY A 211 -6.08 -14.30 5.43
CA GLY A 211 -4.66 -13.98 5.40
C GLY A 211 -4.24 -13.19 6.64
N THR A 212 -2.93 -13.16 6.90
CA THR A 212 -2.32 -12.32 7.93
C THR A 212 -1.76 -11.04 7.30
N ASP A 213 -1.53 -10.01 8.12
CA ASP A 213 -0.85 -8.79 7.67
C ASP A 213 0.57 -9.10 7.19
N MET A 214 1.27 -10.01 7.88
CA MET A 214 2.64 -10.40 7.54
C MET A 214 2.73 -11.21 6.23
N GLU A 215 1.74 -12.06 5.91
CA GLU A 215 1.70 -12.75 4.61
C GLU A 215 1.61 -11.74 3.46
N ASN A 216 0.78 -10.70 3.62
CA ASN A 216 0.67 -9.61 2.65
C ASN A 216 1.97 -8.79 2.57
N ALA A 217 2.57 -8.43 3.71
CA ALA A 217 3.85 -7.72 3.76
C ALA A 217 4.98 -8.50 3.07
N ASN A 218 5.03 -9.83 3.22
CA ASN A 218 6.01 -10.66 2.55
C ASN A 218 5.92 -10.56 1.02
N LEU A 219 4.70 -10.61 0.46
CA LEU A 219 4.49 -10.45 -0.98
C LEU A 219 4.83 -9.03 -1.45
N ILE A 220 4.41 -8.00 -0.72
CA ILE A 220 4.70 -6.60 -1.04
C ILE A 220 6.22 -6.38 -1.08
N CYS A 221 6.95 -6.84 -0.06
CA CYS A 221 8.41 -6.71 -0.02
C CYS A 221 9.08 -7.51 -1.13
N PHE A 222 8.61 -8.70 -1.47
CA PHE A 222 9.14 -9.47 -2.61
C PHE A 222 8.98 -8.69 -3.92
N LEU A 223 7.79 -8.18 -4.21
CA LEU A 223 7.53 -7.41 -5.43
C LEU A 223 8.29 -6.08 -5.49
N ALA A 224 8.62 -5.50 -4.35
CA ALA A 224 9.43 -4.29 -4.23
C ALA A 224 10.94 -4.56 -4.30
N SER A 225 11.37 -5.82 -4.23
CA SER A 225 12.78 -6.19 -4.30
C SER A 225 13.28 -6.33 -5.74
N ASP A 226 14.60 -6.39 -5.90
CA ASP A 226 15.21 -6.64 -7.20
C ASP A 226 15.06 -8.11 -7.66
N ASP A 227 14.70 -9.02 -6.72
CA ASP A 227 14.37 -10.42 -7.03
C ASP A 227 13.09 -10.54 -7.91
N ALA A 228 12.23 -9.51 -7.92
CA ALA A 228 11.01 -9.42 -8.73
C ALA A 228 11.17 -8.54 -9.99
N SER A 229 12.39 -8.31 -10.47
CA SER A 229 12.70 -7.35 -11.55
C SER A 229 12.01 -7.64 -12.90
N TYR A 230 11.57 -8.87 -13.14
CA TYR A 230 10.83 -9.25 -14.37
C TYR A 230 9.31 -9.34 -14.17
N ILE A 231 8.80 -9.04 -12.96
CA ILE A 231 7.36 -8.95 -12.66
C ILE A 231 6.95 -7.48 -12.80
N ILE A 232 6.26 -7.13 -13.88
CA ILE A 232 5.97 -5.74 -14.25
C ILE A 232 4.49 -5.62 -14.68
N GLY A 233 3.78 -4.63 -14.11
CA GLY A 233 2.38 -4.35 -14.44
C GLY A 233 1.40 -5.45 -14.00
N GLN A 234 1.81 -6.32 -13.06
CA GLN A 234 1.00 -7.44 -12.62
C GLN A 234 0.11 -7.08 -11.42
N ASN A 235 -1.03 -7.74 -11.34
CA ASN A 235 -1.89 -7.76 -10.16
C ASN A 235 -1.84 -9.16 -9.54
N ILE A 236 -1.15 -9.30 -8.41
CA ILE A 236 -1.01 -10.58 -7.71
C ILE A 236 -2.08 -10.68 -6.62
N GLN A 237 -2.95 -11.68 -6.73
CA GLN A 237 -3.94 -11.97 -5.70
C GLN A 237 -3.31 -12.80 -4.58
N ILE A 238 -3.56 -12.40 -3.33
CA ILE A 238 -3.17 -13.12 -2.12
C ILE A 238 -4.42 -13.34 -1.27
N ASP A 239 -5.15 -14.42 -1.53
CA ASP A 239 -6.54 -14.56 -1.08
C ASP A 239 -6.88 -15.96 -0.53
N GLY A 240 -5.90 -16.85 -0.37
CA GLY A 240 -6.09 -18.21 0.14
C GLY A 240 -6.99 -19.06 -0.74
N CYS A 241 -6.92 -18.86 -2.06
CA CYS A 241 -7.83 -19.48 -3.02
C CYS A 241 -9.29 -19.09 -2.71
N ARG A 242 -9.63 -17.80 -2.93
CA ARG A 242 -10.96 -17.27 -2.64
C ARG A 242 -12.04 -18.05 -3.36
N LYS A 243 -13.08 -18.42 -2.63
CA LYS A 243 -14.31 -18.95 -3.20
C LYS A 243 -15.02 -17.83 -3.97
N LYS A 244 -15.34 -18.07 -5.22
CA LYS A 244 -16.18 -17.18 -6.01
C LYS A 244 -17.58 -17.21 -5.40
N LEU A 245 -18.09 -16.08 -4.96
CA LEU A 245 -19.45 -15.90 -4.50
C LEU A 245 -20.30 -15.44 -5.68
#